data_b6c27bf93678fe157ae015865432f550
#
_entry.id   b6c27bf93678fe157ae015865432f550
#
_cell.length_a   1.000
_cell.length_b   1.000
_cell.length_c   1.000
_cell.angle_alpha   90.00
_cell.angle_beta   90.00
_cell.angle_gamma   90.00
#
_symmetry.space_group_name_H-M   'P 1'
#
loop_
_entity.id
_entity.type
_entity.pdbx_description
1 polymer ?
#
loop_
_entity_poly.entity_id
_entity_poly.type
_entity_poly.pdbx_seq_one_letter_code
_entity_poly.pdbx_strand_id
1 'polypeptide(L)'
;MIEGLIVGILEQGLIYGIMAMGVYITYTILDFPDLSVDGTFPLGIAICFVMINNGLNPWLALLAAFAAGCIAGMFTGIFNVKLRIRNLLCGILTMTALYSINYGIVGKASDFLSMDTTTIFSQTAFLFGNGHFALYSKLVVILVITLIAKFALDWYMRTKSGFLLRSVAIMRGL
;
A
#
# COMPACT_ATOMS: atom_id res chain seq x y z
N MET A 1 21.15 19.92 -5.37
CA MET A 1 19.70 20.18 -5.54
C MET A 1 19.05 19.21 -6.52
N ILE A 2 19.61 19.02 -7.73
CA ILE A 2 19.07 18.10 -8.76
C ILE A 2 19.13 16.62 -8.31
N GLU A 3 20.19 16.20 -7.64
CA GLU A 3 20.32 14.82 -7.14
C GLU A 3 19.23 14.45 -6.13
N GLY A 4 18.90 15.33 -5.19
CA GLY A 4 17.83 15.08 -4.23
C GLY A 4 16.44 15.00 -4.88
N LEU A 5 16.23 15.77 -5.94
CA LEU A 5 14.99 15.72 -6.71
C LEU A 5 14.85 14.40 -7.47
N ILE A 6 15.93 13.92 -8.11
CA ILE A 6 15.93 12.63 -8.82
C ILE A 6 15.68 11.47 -7.87
N VAL A 7 16.34 11.48 -6.71
CA VAL A 7 16.15 10.44 -5.67
C VAL A 7 14.70 10.46 -5.17
N GLY A 8 14.13 11.63 -4.89
CA GLY A 8 12.73 11.74 -4.46
C GLY A 8 11.72 11.23 -5.50
N ILE A 9 11.97 11.47 -6.79
CA ILE A 9 11.14 10.93 -7.88
C ILE A 9 11.23 9.40 -7.92
N LEU A 10 12.42 8.84 -7.77
CA LEU A 10 12.62 7.39 -7.74
C LEU A 10 11.97 6.74 -6.51
N GLU A 11 12.08 7.37 -5.34
CA GLU A 11 11.42 6.90 -4.11
C GLU A 11 9.90 6.82 -4.29
N GLN A 12 9.29 7.91 -4.76
CA GLN A 12 7.85 7.94 -5.03
C GLN A 12 7.45 6.94 -6.13
N GLY A 13 8.22 6.86 -7.19
CA GLY A 13 7.97 5.90 -8.28
C GLY A 13 7.98 4.45 -7.81
N LEU A 14 8.88 4.06 -6.91
CA LEU A 14 8.92 2.72 -6.33
C LEU A 14 7.73 2.45 -5.42
N ILE A 15 7.31 3.42 -4.59
CA ILE A 15 6.15 3.29 -3.71
C ILE A 15 4.87 3.09 -4.54
N TYR A 16 4.65 3.95 -5.53
CA TYR A 16 3.51 3.79 -6.45
C TYR A 16 3.62 2.53 -7.31
N GLY A 17 4.84 2.04 -7.55
CA GLY A 17 5.08 0.76 -8.22
C GLY A 17 4.49 -0.43 -7.45
N ILE A 18 4.57 -0.43 -6.12
CA ILE A 18 3.93 -1.47 -5.28
C ILE A 18 2.41 -1.41 -5.43
N MET A 19 1.84 -0.21 -5.37
CA MET A 19 0.40 0.02 -5.60
C MET A 19 -0.02 -0.48 -6.99
N ALA A 20 0.75 -0.12 -8.02
CA ALA A 20 0.49 -0.54 -9.40
C ALA A 20 0.53 -2.06 -9.59
N MET A 21 1.41 -2.78 -8.88
CA MET A 21 1.42 -4.25 -8.90
C MET A 21 0.13 -4.84 -8.34
N GLY A 22 -0.43 -4.26 -7.26
CA GLY A 22 -1.72 -4.68 -6.72
C GLY A 22 -2.86 -4.47 -7.72
N VAL A 23 -2.93 -3.28 -8.33
CA VAL A 23 -3.92 -2.95 -9.36
C VAL A 23 -3.77 -3.85 -10.60
N TYR A 24 -2.53 -4.17 -11.00
CA TYR A 24 -2.27 -5.07 -12.12
C TYR A 24 -2.89 -6.45 -11.90
N ILE A 25 -2.79 -6.99 -10.69
CA ILE A 25 -3.37 -8.31 -10.38
C ILE A 25 -4.90 -8.26 -10.46
N THR A 26 -5.52 -7.25 -9.88
CA THR A 26 -6.98 -7.13 -9.90
C THR A 26 -7.50 -6.85 -11.31
N TYR A 27 -6.86 -5.98 -12.05
CA TYR A 27 -7.30 -5.60 -13.39
C TYR A 27 -7.01 -6.69 -14.44
N THR A 28 -5.77 -7.19 -14.50
CA THR A 28 -5.33 -8.09 -15.59
C THR A 28 -5.68 -9.55 -15.32
N ILE A 29 -5.69 -9.96 -14.05
CA ILE A 29 -5.85 -11.37 -13.68
C ILE A 29 -7.28 -11.68 -13.26
N LEU A 30 -7.93 -10.80 -12.48
CA LEU A 30 -9.31 -11.02 -12.04
C LEU A 30 -10.36 -10.36 -12.95
N ASP A 31 -9.94 -9.56 -13.95
CA ASP A 31 -10.83 -8.75 -14.77
C ASP A 31 -11.79 -7.88 -13.91
N PHE A 32 -11.24 -7.37 -12.82
CA PHE A 32 -11.95 -6.62 -11.80
C PHE A 32 -11.26 -5.27 -11.61
N PRO A 33 -11.74 -4.18 -12.23
CA PRO A 33 -11.20 -2.86 -12.00
C PRO A 33 -11.50 -2.40 -10.56
N ASP A 34 -10.57 -2.66 -9.64
CA ASP A 34 -10.71 -2.29 -8.23
C ASP A 34 -10.21 -0.87 -7.99
N LEU A 35 -11.15 0.05 -7.83
CA LEU A 35 -10.86 1.45 -7.49
C LEU A 35 -10.74 1.68 -5.97
N SER A 36 -10.94 0.64 -5.15
CA SER A 36 -10.80 0.78 -3.69
C SER A 36 -9.37 1.07 -3.26
N VAL A 37 -8.40 0.83 -4.14
CA VAL A 37 -6.97 1.08 -3.90
C VAL A 37 -6.70 2.55 -3.55
N ASP A 38 -7.41 3.49 -4.20
CA ASP A 38 -7.31 4.92 -3.92
C ASP A 38 -7.76 5.30 -2.50
N GLY A 39 -8.57 4.46 -1.86
CA GLY A 39 -8.98 4.62 -0.46
C GLY A 39 -8.11 3.83 0.52
N THR A 40 -7.67 2.63 0.14
CA THR A 40 -6.87 1.74 1.02
C THR A 40 -5.43 2.22 1.16
N PHE A 41 -4.86 2.84 0.14
CA PHE A 41 -3.52 3.41 0.22
C PHE A 41 -3.43 4.54 1.25
N PRO A 42 -4.29 5.58 1.23
CA PRO A 42 -4.36 6.58 2.28
C PRO A 42 -4.70 6.01 3.66
N LEU A 43 -5.50 4.92 3.75
CA LEU A 43 -5.78 4.24 5.01
C LEU A 43 -4.50 3.74 5.67
N GLY A 44 -3.63 3.09 4.91
CA GLY A 44 -2.34 2.64 5.40
C GLY A 44 -1.49 3.79 5.93
N ILE A 45 -1.46 4.92 5.21
CA ILE A 45 -0.75 6.12 5.62
C ILE A 45 -1.35 6.69 6.91
N ALA A 46 -2.67 6.80 7.01
CA ALA A 46 -3.37 7.34 8.18
C ALA A 46 -3.06 6.53 9.45
N ILE A 47 -3.08 5.21 9.37
CA ILE A 47 -2.77 4.32 10.49
C ILE A 47 -1.30 4.43 10.90
N CYS A 48 -0.38 4.40 9.93
CA CYS A 48 1.03 4.58 10.21
C CYS A 48 1.29 5.95 10.87
N PHE A 49 0.67 6.99 10.36
CA PHE A 49 0.80 8.35 10.89
C PHE A 49 0.38 8.42 12.37
N VAL A 50 -0.82 7.94 12.70
CA VAL A 50 -1.33 7.99 14.07
C VAL A 50 -0.49 7.12 15.01
N MET A 51 -0.07 5.93 14.60
CA MET A 51 0.74 5.06 15.44
C MET A 51 2.13 5.65 15.70
N ILE A 52 2.78 6.21 14.69
CA ILE A 52 4.10 6.84 14.83
C ILE A 52 4.00 8.10 15.68
N ASN A 53 2.95 8.90 15.50
CA ASN A 53 2.73 10.11 16.30
C ASN A 53 2.47 9.81 17.79
N ASN A 54 1.90 8.63 18.09
CA ASN A 54 1.75 8.12 19.45
C ASN A 54 3.02 7.44 20.01
N GLY A 55 4.15 7.51 19.32
CA GLY A 55 5.43 6.95 19.78
C GLY A 55 5.54 5.44 19.69
N LEU A 56 4.65 4.78 18.95
CA LEU A 56 4.69 3.33 18.74
C LEU A 56 5.79 2.94 17.73
N ASN A 57 6.25 1.69 17.84
CA ASN A 57 7.29 1.17 16.97
C ASN A 57 6.89 1.24 15.48
N PRO A 58 7.70 1.84 14.59
CA PRO A 58 7.37 1.94 13.16
C PRO A 58 7.11 0.60 12.46
N TRP A 59 7.73 -0.48 12.93
CA TRP A 59 7.49 -1.83 12.40
C TRP A 59 6.08 -2.35 12.74
N LEU A 60 5.60 -2.05 13.95
CA LEU A 60 4.22 -2.37 14.34
C LEU A 60 3.21 -1.54 13.55
N ALA A 61 3.52 -0.27 13.27
CA ALA A 61 2.69 0.59 12.43
C ALA A 61 2.54 0.02 11.01
N LEU A 62 3.65 -0.50 10.44
CA LEU A 62 3.61 -1.15 9.11
C LEU A 62 2.73 -2.40 9.11
N LEU A 63 2.84 -3.25 10.14
CA LEU A 63 2.00 -4.45 10.27
C LEU A 63 0.52 -4.09 10.46
N ALA A 64 0.22 -3.07 11.25
CA ALA A 64 -1.14 -2.58 11.46
C ALA A 64 -1.75 -2.02 10.16
N ALA A 65 -0.98 -1.24 9.40
CA ALA A 65 -1.38 -0.72 8.10
C ALA A 65 -1.66 -1.86 7.10
N PHE A 66 -0.81 -2.89 7.08
CA PHE A 66 -1.02 -4.08 6.25
C PHE A 66 -2.31 -4.82 6.64
N ALA A 67 -2.53 -5.05 7.93
CA ALA A 67 -3.74 -5.70 8.43
C ALA A 67 -5.02 -4.90 8.07
N ALA A 68 -4.96 -3.58 8.22
CA ALA A 68 -6.08 -2.71 7.85
C ALA A 68 -6.36 -2.73 6.33
N GLY A 69 -5.33 -2.75 5.50
CA GLY A 69 -5.48 -2.94 4.06
C GLY A 69 -6.15 -4.27 3.71
N CYS A 70 -5.75 -5.37 4.37
CA CYS A 70 -6.39 -6.68 4.21
C CYS A 70 -7.87 -6.66 4.62
N ILE A 71 -8.21 -6.01 5.73
CA ILE A 71 -9.59 -5.86 6.19
C ILE A 71 -10.41 -5.04 5.18
N ALA A 72 -9.88 -3.93 4.70
CA ALA A 72 -10.55 -3.09 3.70
C ALA A 72 -10.80 -3.88 2.39
N GLY A 73 -9.82 -4.63 1.91
CA GLY A 73 -9.97 -5.50 0.74
C GLY A 73 -11.01 -6.61 0.95
N MET A 74 -11.09 -7.17 2.17
CA MET A 74 -12.12 -8.15 2.52
C MET A 74 -13.53 -7.54 2.47
N PHE A 75 -13.72 -6.30 2.94
CA PHE A 75 -14.99 -5.59 2.82
C PHE A 75 -15.39 -5.36 1.37
N THR A 76 -14.45 -4.94 0.52
CA THR A 76 -14.70 -4.78 -0.93
C THR A 76 -15.15 -6.11 -1.54
N GLY A 77 -14.50 -7.21 -1.20
CA GLY A 77 -14.88 -8.55 -1.65
C GLY A 77 -16.26 -8.98 -1.17
N ILE A 78 -16.62 -8.72 0.08
CA ILE A 78 -17.94 -9.03 0.63
C ILE A 78 -19.03 -8.23 -0.09
N PHE A 79 -18.81 -6.94 -0.35
CA PHE A 79 -19.78 -6.12 -1.08
C PHE A 79 -20.02 -6.64 -2.50
N ASN A 80 -18.95 -7.08 -3.16
CA ASN A 80 -19.06 -7.64 -4.49
C ASN A 80 -19.82 -8.99 -4.51
N VAL A 81 -19.42 -9.93 -3.65
CA VAL A 81 -19.94 -11.30 -3.67
C VAL A 81 -21.32 -11.40 -3.01
N LYS A 82 -21.49 -10.83 -1.82
CA LYS A 82 -22.71 -10.99 -1.02
C LYS A 82 -23.83 -10.05 -1.42
N LEU A 83 -23.48 -8.80 -1.75
CA LEU A 83 -24.47 -7.81 -2.19
C LEU A 83 -24.67 -7.81 -3.71
N ARG A 84 -23.87 -8.60 -4.46
CA ARG A 84 -23.94 -8.68 -5.93
C ARG A 84 -23.85 -7.30 -6.63
N ILE A 85 -23.11 -6.39 -6.02
CA ILE A 85 -22.88 -5.05 -6.57
C ILE A 85 -21.88 -5.18 -7.72
N ARG A 86 -22.06 -4.40 -8.78
CA ARG A 86 -21.10 -4.36 -9.89
C ARG A 86 -19.71 -3.98 -9.38
N ASN A 87 -18.69 -4.62 -9.92
CA ASN A 87 -17.29 -4.47 -9.53
C ASN A 87 -16.85 -3.01 -9.37
N LEU A 88 -17.08 -2.20 -10.39
CA LEU A 88 -16.72 -0.79 -10.40
C LEU A 88 -17.41 0.00 -9.28
N LEU A 89 -18.70 -0.24 -9.08
CA LEU A 89 -19.50 0.46 -8.07
C LEU A 89 -19.05 0.08 -6.65
N CYS A 90 -18.66 -1.18 -6.46
CA CYS A 90 -18.14 -1.68 -5.20
C CYS A 90 -16.83 -0.96 -4.81
N GLY A 91 -15.91 -0.80 -5.77
CA GLY A 91 -14.65 -0.07 -5.55
C GLY A 91 -14.90 1.40 -5.17
N ILE A 92 -15.79 2.10 -5.88
CA ILE A 92 -16.15 3.49 -5.59
C ILE A 92 -16.78 3.63 -4.19
N LEU A 93 -17.69 2.71 -3.83
CA LEU A 93 -18.33 2.70 -2.50
C LEU A 93 -17.29 2.52 -1.39
N THR A 94 -16.38 1.57 -1.54
CA THR A 94 -15.33 1.33 -0.56
C THR A 94 -14.38 2.52 -0.47
N MET A 95 -13.98 3.11 -1.61
CA MET A 95 -13.13 4.29 -1.66
C MET A 95 -13.76 5.47 -0.89
N THR A 96 -15.03 5.77 -1.13
CA THR A 96 -15.73 6.87 -0.46
C THR A 96 -15.93 6.62 1.04
N ALA A 97 -16.24 5.38 1.43
CA ALA A 97 -16.33 4.99 2.84
C ALA A 97 -14.97 5.13 3.56
N LEU A 98 -13.89 4.65 2.92
CA LEU A 98 -12.54 4.75 3.45
C LEU A 98 -12.05 6.19 3.55
N TYR A 99 -12.45 7.07 2.62
CA TYR A 99 -12.13 8.49 2.71
C TYR A 99 -12.64 9.10 4.03
N SER A 100 -13.89 8.82 4.39
CA SER A 100 -14.48 9.29 5.66
C SER A 100 -13.78 8.68 6.87
N ILE A 101 -13.41 7.40 6.81
CA ILE A 101 -12.68 6.72 7.88
C ILE A 101 -11.28 7.32 8.04
N ASN A 102 -10.56 7.54 6.95
CA ASN A 102 -9.22 8.12 6.95
C ASN A 102 -9.23 9.53 7.57
N TYR A 103 -10.23 10.33 7.20
CA TYR A 103 -10.43 11.65 7.79
C TYR A 103 -10.71 11.57 9.29
N GLY A 104 -11.52 10.61 9.72
CA GLY A 104 -11.82 10.38 11.15
C GLY A 104 -10.59 9.92 11.95
N ILE A 105 -9.71 9.11 11.34
CA ILE A 105 -8.48 8.61 11.99
C ILE A 105 -7.46 9.73 12.18
N VAL A 106 -7.22 10.55 11.16
CA VAL A 106 -6.23 11.64 11.21
C VAL A 106 -6.78 12.88 11.92
N GLY A 107 -8.10 13.07 11.91
CA GLY A 107 -8.79 14.20 12.52
C GLY A 107 -8.63 15.53 11.78
N LYS A 108 -7.80 15.60 10.75
CA LYS A 108 -7.53 16.78 9.93
C LYS A 108 -7.34 16.38 8.47
N ALA A 109 -7.59 17.31 7.55
CA ALA A 109 -7.42 17.07 6.11
C ALA A 109 -5.95 16.94 5.70
N SER A 110 -5.05 17.59 6.41
CA SER A 110 -3.60 17.46 6.25
C SER A 110 -2.91 17.64 7.59
N ASP A 111 -2.02 16.74 7.91
CA ASP A 111 -1.17 16.84 9.08
C ASP A 111 0.26 16.45 8.69
N PHE A 112 1.23 16.97 9.44
CA PHE A 112 2.65 16.73 9.19
C PHE A 112 3.23 15.95 10.36
N LEU A 113 4.04 14.95 10.05
CA LEU A 113 4.88 14.29 11.05
C LEU A 113 5.88 15.29 11.62
N SER A 114 6.00 15.33 12.95
CA SER A 114 7.03 16.11 13.62
C SER A 114 8.41 15.62 13.18
N MET A 115 9.34 16.56 13.02
CA MET A 115 10.73 16.23 12.60
C MET A 115 11.45 15.30 13.58
N ASP A 116 10.99 15.22 14.81
CA ASP A 116 11.56 14.36 15.88
C ASP A 116 10.98 12.94 15.91
N THR A 117 10.05 12.59 15.02
CA THR A 117 9.46 11.27 15.02
C THR A 117 10.39 10.22 14.40
N THR A 118 10.58 9.11 15.12
CA THR A 118 11.35 7.97 14.63
C THR A 118 10.57 7.23 13.55
N THR A 119 11.07 7.30 12.33
CA THR A 119 10.54 6.54 11.19
C THR A 119 11.45 5.34 10.89
N ILE A 120 10.97 4.38 10.10
CA ILE A 120 11.81 3.26 9.63
C ILE A 120 13.05 3.81 8.92
N PHE A 121 12.90 4.89 8.18
CA PHE A 121 14.00 5.52 7.45
C PHE A 121 15.04 6.18 8.38
N SER A 122 14.61 6.77 9.52
CA SER A 122 15.55 7.32 10.49
C SER A 122 16.32 6.23 11.23
N GLN A 123 15.68 5.08 11.51
CA GLN A 123 16.34 3.93 12.12
C GLN A 123 17.35 3.27 11.17
N THR A 124 17.04 3.17 9.89
CA THR A 124 17.97 2.62 8.89
C THR A 124 19.08 3.59 8.52
N ALA A 125 18.83 4.90 8.51
CA ALA A 125 19.86 5.91 8.32
C ALA A 125 20.94 5.86 9.43
N PHE A 126 20.55 5.53 10.65
CA PHE A 126 21.49 5.32 11.76
C PHE A 126 22.46 4.14 11.52
N LEU A 127 22.02 3.10 10.79
CA LEU A 127 22.85 1.94 10.45
C LEU A 127 23.83 2.23 9.30
N PHE A 128 23.53 3.17 8.42
CA PHE A 128 24.34 3.48 7.23
C PHE A 128 25.25 4.71 7.35
N GLY A 129 25.26 5.39 8.52
CA GLY A 129 26.16 6.52 8.82
C GLY A 129 25.69 7.87 8.25
N ASN A 130 26.24 8.96 8.82
CA ASN A 130 25.94 10.34 8.48
C ASN A 130 26.65 10.77 7.19
N GLY A 131 25.92 11.25 6.19
CA GLY A 131 26.49 11.86 5.00
C GLY A 131 25.63 11.70 3.75
N HIS A 132 26.22 11.88 2.58
CA HIS A 132 25.58 11.66 1.27
C HIS A 132 24.93 10.25 1.14
N PHE A 133 25.42 9.27 1.88
CA PHE A 133 24.85 7.94 1.96
C PHE A 133 23.43 7.90 2.59
N ALA A 134 23.07 8.82 3.45
CA ALA A 134 21.73 8.87 4.06
C ALA A 134 20.61 9.11 3.03
N LEU A 135 20.92 9.82 1.94
CA LEU A 135 19.97 10.04 0.85
C LEU A 135 19.69 8.74 0.08
N TYR A 136 20.74 7.97 -0.20
CA TYR A 136 20.63 6.70 -0.91
C TYR A 136 20.10 5.57 -0.01
N SER A 137 20.27 5.65 1.31
CA SER A 137 19.79 4.63 2.24
C SER A 137 18.26 4.47 2.17
N LYS A 138 17.51 5.57 2.07
CA LYS A 138 16.05 5.55 1.90
C LYS A 138 15.67 4.82 0.62
N LEU A 139 16.32 5.15 -0.49
CA LEU A 139 16.06 4.54 -1.80
C LEU A 139 16.35 3.03 -1.77
N VAL A 140 17.45 2.61 -1.14
CA VAL A 140 17.80 1.20 -1.00
C VAL A 140 16.74 0.44 -0.18
N VAL A 141 16.28 1.00 0.93
CA VAL A 141 15.24 0.38 1.76
C VAL A 141 13.93 0.21 0.98
N ILE A 142 13.48 1.25 0.29
CA ILE A 142 12.27 1.20 -0.53
C ILE A 142 12.41 0.18 -1.66
N LEU A 143 13.58 0.15 -2.31
CA LEU A 143 13.88 -0.81 -3.38
C LEU A 143 13.84 -2.25 -2.85
N VAL A 144 14.43 -2.53 -1.69
CA VAL A 144 14.39 -3.86 -1.05
C VAL A 144 12.95 -4.26 -0.72
N ILE A 145 12.15 -3.35 -0.15
CA ILE A 145 10.74 -3.61 0.16
C ILE A 145 9.95 -3.89 -1.13
N THR A 146 10.19 -3.13 -2.19
CA THR A 146 9.54 -3.32 -3.49
C THR A 146 9.91 -4.67 -4.12
N LEU A 147 11.18 -5.09 -4.02
CA LEU A 147 11.63 -6.40 -4.49
C LEU A 147 10.99 -7.52 -3.67
N ILE A 148 10.93 -7.39 -2.36
CA ILE A 148 10.28 -8.38 -1.48
C ILE A 148 8.79 -8.50 -1.85
N ALA A 149 8.10 -7.37 -2.02
CA ALA A 149 6.70 -7.34 -2.44
C ALA A 149 6.51 -8.04 -3.79
N LYS A 150 7.37 -7.75 -4.78
CA LYS A 150 7.34 -8.40 -6.09
C LYS A 150 7.54 -9.91 -5.97
N PHE A 151 8.57 -10.37 -5.24
CA PHE A 151 8.82 -11.79 -5.08
C PHE A 151 7.69 -12.49 -4.33
N ALA A 152 7.10 -11.86 -3.31
CA ALA A 152 5.95 -12.37 -2.58
C ALA A 152 4.74 -12.53 -3.51
N LEU A 153 4.48 -11.57 -4.38
CA LEU A 153 3.41 -11.63 -5.38
C LEU A 153 3.67 -12.71 -6.43
N ASP A 154 4.88 -12.80 -6.96
CA ASP A 154 5.26 -13.83 -7.93
C ASP A 154 5.14 -15.24 -7.31
N TRP A 155 5.54 -15.39 -6.06
CA TRP A 155 5.39 -16.63 -5.33
C TRP A 155 3.91 -16.98 -5.09
N TYR A 156 3.11 -16.00 -4.64
CA TYR A 156 1.66 -16.18 -4.46
C TYR A 156 0.98 -16.61 -5.76
N MET A 157 1.33 -16.00 -6.89
CA MET A 157 0.77 -16.35 -8.20
C MET A 157 1.17 -17.74 -8.70
N ARG A 158 2.26 -18.31 -8.19
CA ARG A 158 2.69 -19.69 -8.46
C ARG A 158 2.05 -20.72 -7.53
N THR A 159 1.36 -20.29 -6.47
CA THR A 159 0.63 -21.20 -5.59
C THR A 159 -0.67 -21.69 -6.23
N LYS A 160 -1.23 -22.77 -5.67
CA LYS A 160 -2.51 -23.35 -6.13
C LYS A 160 -3.63 -22.30 -6.18
N SER A 161 -3.64 -21.37 -5.21
CA SER A 161 -4.60 -20.25 -5.15
C SER A 161 -4.46 -19.30 -6.33
N GLY A 162 -3.23 -18.94 -6.71
CA GLY A 162 -2.98 -18.09 -7.88
C GLY A 162 -3.36 -18.76 -9.19
N PHE A 163 -3.16 -20.07 -9.30
CA PHE A 163 -3.60 -20.83 -10.48
C PHE A 163 -5.12 -20.89 -10.59
N LEU A 164 -5.83 -21.09 -9.47
CA LEU A 164 -7.29 -21.04 -9.42
C LEU A 164 -7.85 -19.68 -9.82
N LEU A 165 -7.23 -18.59 -9.35
CA LEU A 165 -7.63 -17.24 -9.75
C LEU A 165 -7.52 -17.03 -11.26
N ARG A 166 -6.45 -17.50 -11.88
CA ARG A 166 -6.26 -17.42 -13.35
C ARG A 166 -7.29 -18.27 -14.10
N SER A 167 -7.60 -19.47 -13.62
CA SER A 167 -8.58 -20.33 -14.28
C SER A 167 -10.00 -19.77 -14.23
N VAL A 168 -10.39 -19.16 -13.14
CA VAL A 168 -11.70 -18.48 -12.99
C VAL A 168 -11.80 -17.25 -13.90
N ALA A 169 -10.72 -16.50 -14.06
CA ALA A 169 -10.67 -15.35 -14.96
C ALA A 169 -10.88 -15.77 -16.43
N ILE A 170 -10.24 -16.86 -16.87
CA ILE A 170 -10.38 -17.39 -18.24
C ILE A 170 -11.83 -17.87 -18.50
N MET A 171 -12.49 -18.49 -17.51
CA MET A 171 -13.88 -18.94 -17.65
C MET A 171 -14.90 -17.80 -17.71
N ARG A 172 -14.57 -16.60 -17.19
CA ARG A 172 -15.45 -15.42 -17.29
C ARG A 172 -15.31 -14.67 -18.61
N GLY A 173 -14.21 -14.86 -19.33
CA GLY A 173 -13.96 -14.24 -20.64
C GLY A 173 -14.46 -15.05 -21.83
N LEU A 174 -15.01 -16.26 -21.61
CA LEU A 174 -15.73 -17.09 -22.58
C LEU A 174 -17.24 -16.97 -22.39
#